data_69428a0a873a895dd6c93f454c47ea1d
#
_entry.id   69428a0a873a895dd6c93f454c47ea1d
#
_cell.length_a   1.000
_cell.length_b   1.000
_cell.length_c   1.000
_cell.angle_alpha   90.00
_cell.angle_beta   90.00
_cell.angle_gamma   90.00
#
_symmetry.space_group_name_H-M   'P 1'
#
loop_
_entity.id
_entity.type
_entity.pdbx_description
1 polymer ?
#
loop_
_entity_poly.entity_id
_entity_poly.type
_entity_poly.pdbx_seq_one_letter_code
_entity_poly.pdbx_strand_id
1 'polypeptide(L)'
;TIMENQELIKQCEAVARAIGKPNISCDTVDADDVEQVVALFERHHPVMVINVALPYQDLTIMDACLRCGVNYLDTANYEPRDVAHFEYSWQWAYRERFEKAGLTAILGCGFDPGVSGVFTAYAAKHYFSEMRTLDIVDCNAGNHGKAFATNFNPEINIREITQRGRYYKDGEWISTDPLQFHMPLTYPGI
;
A
#
# COMPACT_ATOMS: atom_id res chain seq x y z
N THR A 1 20.96 -9.47 -5.27
CA THR A 1 21.40 -8.24 -5.80
C THR A 1 21.34 -8.21 -7.31
N ILE A 2 22.39 -8.03 -8.14
CA ILE A 2 22.21 -7.95 -9.61
C ILE A 2 21.64 -9.24 -10.23
N MET A 3 22.03 -10.41 -9.72
CA MET A 3 21.51 -11.69 -10.21
C MET A 3 20.04 -11.91 -9.84
N GLU A 4 19.63 -11.48 -8.67
CA GLU A 4 18.21 -11.55 -8.23
C GLU A 4 17.31 -10.69 -9.11
N ASN A 5 17.72 -9.48 -9.44
CA ASN A 5 16.97 -8.59 -10.33
C ASN A 5 16.81 -9.17 -11.75
N GLN A 6 17.83 -9.81 -12.29
CA GLN A 6 17.74 -10.45 -13.62
C GLN A 6 16.79 -11.66 -13.61
N GLU A 7 16.74 -12.43 -12.53
CA GLU A 7 15.81 -13.55 -12.41
C GLU A 7 14.36 -13.08 -12.29
N LEU A 8 14.12 -12.02 -11.52
CA LEU A 8 12.80 -11.39 -11.42
C LEU A 8 12.33 -10.82 -12.77
N ILE A 9 13.20 -10.18 -13.54
CA ILE A 9 12.89 -9.71 -14.90
C ILE A 9 12.44 -10.88 -15.79
N LYS A 10 13.18 -11.99 -15.79
CA LYS A 10 12.82 -13.19 -16.58
C LYS A 10 11.46 -13.76 -16.16
N GLN A 11 11.17 -13.77 -14.85
CA GLN A 11 9.87 -14.23 -14.35
C GLN A 11 8.74 -13.29 -14.81
N CYS A 12 8.90 -11.98 -14.70
CA CYS A 12 7.93 -10.99 -15.20
C CYS A 12 7.66 -11.16 -16.70
N GLU A 13 8.72 -11.30 -17.50
CA GLU A 13 8.58 -11.54 -18.95
C GLU A 13 7.90 -12.87 -19.26
N ALA A 14 8.18 -13.92 -18.47
CA ALA A 14 7.51 -15.20 -18.63
C ALA A 14 6.01 -15.10 -18.34
N VAL A 15 5.63 -14.39 -17.28
CA VAL A 15 4.22 -14.10 -16.96
C VAL A 15 3.57 -13.29 -18.07
N ALA A 16 4.20 -12.22 -18.54
CA ALA A 16 3.69 -11.39 -19.63
C ALA A 16 3.41 -12.22 -20.90
N ARG A 17 4.32 -13.12 -21.26
CA ARG A 17 4.13 -14.07 -22.37
C ARG A 17 2.96 -15.01 -22.12
N ALA A 18 2.86 -15.58 -20.93
CA ALA A 18 1.81 -16.52 -20.56
C ALA A 18 0.41 -15.93 -20.62
N ILE A 19 0.25 -14.64 -20.25
CA ILE A 19 -1.03 -13.94 -20.33
C ILE A 19 -1.29 -13.26 -21.68
N GLY A 20 -0.44 -13.47 -22.67
CA GLY A 20 -0.59 -12.92 -24.02
C GLY A 20 -0.45 -11.40 -24.11
N LYS A 21 0.37 -10.79 -23.26
CA LYS A 21 0.66 -9.33 -23.22
C LYS A 21 2.12 -9.06 -23.65
N PRO A 22 2.46 -9.15 -24.92
CA PRO A 22 3.84 -9.05 -25.42
C PRO A 22 4.45 -7.65 -25.30
N ASN A 23 3.64 -6.63 -25.04
CA ASN A 23 4.06 -5.24 -24.90
C ASN A 23 4.42 -4.82 -23.47
N ILE A 24 4.58 -5.78 -22.56
CA ILE A 24 5.13 -5.53 -21.21
C ILE A 24 6.67 -5.55 -21.31
N SER A 25 7.30 -4.50 -20.85
CA SER A 25 8.75 -4.42 -20.66
C SER A 25 9.08 -4.36 -19.17
N CYS A 26 10.28 -4.83 -18.80
CA CYS A 26 10.77 -4.83 -17.44
C CYS A 26 12.08 -4.05 -17.36
N ASP A 27 12.18 -3.15 -16.40
CA ASP A 27 13.37 -2.39 -16.09
C ASP A 27 13.75 -2.58 -14.61
N THR A 28 15.01 -2.34 -14.30
CA THR A 28 15.52 -2.29 -12.93
C THR A 28 15.75 -0.86 -12.51
N VAL A 29 15.24 -0.45 -11.36
CA VAL A 29 15.42 0.89 -10.79
C VAL A 29 15.57 0.78 -9.28
N ASP A 30 16.41 1.62 -8.70
CA ASP A 30 16.39 1.89 -7.26
C ASP A 30 15.31 2.93 -6.98
N ALA A 31 14.20 2.49 -6.39
CA ALA A 31 13.07 3.36 -6.11
C ALA A 31 13.28 4.26 -4.87
N ASP A 32 14.39 4.11 -4.15
CA ASP A 32 14.84 5.07 -3.14
C ASP A 32 15.63 6.25 -3.77
N ASP A 33 16.02 6.13 -5.04
CA ASP A 33 16.74 7.17 -5.80
C ASP A 33 15.80 7.87 -6.79
N VAL A 34 15.39 9.09 -6.46
CA VAL A 34 14.46 9.87 -7.28
C VAL A 34 14.99 10.12 -8.70
N GLU A 35 16.30 10.29 -8.90
CA GLU A 35 16.88 10.54 -10.21
C GLU A 35 16.79 9.31 -11.13
N GLN A 36 16.96 8.12 -10.57
CA GLN A 36 16.76 6.87 -11.32
C GLN A 36 15.29 6.68 -11.70
N VAL A 37 14.35 6.98 -10.80
CA VAL A 37 12.93 6.91 -11.08
C VAL A 37 12.51 7.93 -12.14
N VAL A 38 13.03 9.16 -12.08
CA VAL A 38 12.82 10.20 -13.10
C VAL A 38 13.35 9.73 -14.45
N ALA A 39 14.57 9.22 -14.52
CA ALA A 39 15.16 8.71 -15.78
C ALA A 39 14.33 7.55 -16.38
N LEU A 40 13.74 6.71 -15.52
CA LEU A 40 12.81 5.67 -15.95
C LEU A 40 11.53 6.27 -16.56
N PHE A 41 10.92 7.27 -15.90
CA PHE A 41 9.70 7.92 -16.38
C PHE A 41 9.95 8.73 -17.68
N GLU A 42 11.09 9.40 -17.79
CA GLU A 42 11.50 10.10 -19.02
C GLU A 42 11.71 9.15 -20.21
N ARG A 43 12.13 7.91 -19.94
CA ARG A 43 12.29 6.89 -20.98
C ARG A 43 10.96 6.33 -21.47
N HIS A 44 10.02 6.08 -20.55
CA HIS A 44 8.78 5.36 -20.87
C HIS A 44 7.56 6.26 -21.01
N HIS A 45 7.62 7.51 -20.56
CA HIS A 45 6.54 8.48 -20.58
C HIS A 45 5.20 7.92 -20.06
N PRO A 46 5.17 7.35 -18.83
CA PRO A 46 3.92 6.78 -18.30
C PRO A 46 2.90 7.89 -18.03
N VAL A 47 1.62 7.59 -18.22
CA VAL A 47 0.55 8.50 -17.82
C VAL A 47 0.17 8.34 -16.34
N MET A 48 0.48 7.20 -15.77
CA MET A 48 0.20 6.86 -14.38
C MET A 48 1.21 5.83 -13.87
N VAL A 49 1.61 5.97 -12.63
CA VAL A 49 2.37 4.98 -11.87
C VAL A 49 1.43 4.29 -10.90
N ILE A 50 1.50 2.96 -10.84
CA ILE A 50 0.84 2.14 -9.82
C ILE A 50 1.95 1.61 -8.93
N ASN A 51 2.07 2.19 -7.74
CA ASN A 51 3.07 1.79 -6.76
C ASN A 51 2.54 0.65 -5.88
N VAL A 52 3.11 -0.51 -6.07
CA VAL A 52 2.86 -1.72 -5.27
C VAL A 52 4.16 -2.21 -4.59
N ALA A 53 5.15 -1.34 -4.49
CA ALA A 53 6.40 -1.59 -3.78
C ALA A 53 6.20 -1.51 -2.24
N LEU A 54 7.29 -1.65 -1.50
CA LEU A 54 7.25 -1.41 -0.07
C LEU A 54 6.98 0.07 0.25
N PRO A 55 6.38 0.40 1.39
CA PRO A 55 5.92 1.75 1.71
C PRO A 55 7.06 2.79 1.82
N TYR A 56 8.28 2.35 1.91
CA TYR A 56 9.46 3.22 2.07
C TYR A 56 9.75 4.11 0.85
N GLN A 57 9.30 3.71 -0.34
CA GLN A 57 9.58 4.39 -1.61
C GLN A 57 8.48 5.39 -2.03
N ASP A 58 7.36 5.45 -1.33
CA ASP A 58 6.19 6.24 -1.75
C ASP A 58 6.53 7.69 -2.05
N LEU A 59 7.21 8.36 -1.14
CA LEU A 59 7.52 9.79 -1.28
C LEU A 59 8.52 10.04 -2.42
N THR A 60 9.51 9.17 -2.59
CA THR A 60 10.47 9.25 -3.69
C THR A 60 9.78 9.12 -5.03
N ILE A 61 8.86 8.16 -5.17
CA ILE A 61 8.07 7.96 -6.39
C ILE A 61 7.13 9.14 -6.62
N MET A 62 6.48 9.70 -5.58
CA MET A 62 5.64 10.89 -5.69
C MET A 62 6.43 12.13 -6.14
N ASP A 63 7.67 12.32 -5.67
CA ASP A 63 8.54 13.38 -6.14
C ASP A 63 8.89 13.21 -7.63
N ALA A 64 9.20 12.01 -8.07
CA ALA A 64 9.45 11.72 -9.48
C ALA A 64 8.19 11.95 -10.34
N CYS A 65 7.00 11.57 -9.85
CA CYS A 65 5.73 11.84 -10.51
C CYS A 65 5.50 13.33 -10.75
N LEU A 66 5.74 14.16 -9.73
CA LEU A 66 5.60 15.61 -9.85
C LEU A 66 6.59 16.21 -10.84
N ARG A 67 7.83 15.72 -10.88
CA ARG A 67 8.87 16.20 -11.81
C ARG A 67 8.57 15.85 -13.25
N CYS A 68 7.99 14.69 -13.51
CA CYS A 68 7.73 14.17 -14.85
C CYS A 68 6.28 14.41 -15.33
N GLY A 69 5.41 14.99 -14.51
CA GLY A 69 4.01 15.21 -14.89
C GLY A 69 3.19 13.92 -14.95
N VAL A 70 3.43 12.97 -14.04
CA VAL A 70 2.83 11.63 -14.03
C VAL A 70 1.83 11.51 -12.88
N ASN A 71 0.68 10.88 -13.12
CA ASN A 71 -0.28 10.57 -12.06
C ASN A 71 0.23 9.42 -11.18
N TYR A 72 -0.22 9.40 -9.94
CA TYR A 72 0.22 8.46 -8.92
C TYR A 72 -0.93 7.65 -8.32
N LEU A 73 -0.68 6.38 -8.02
CA LEU A 73 -1.56 5.52 -7.24
C LEU A 73 -0.71 4.61 -6.36
N ASP A 74 -1.09 4.45 -5.08
CA ASP A 74 -0.49 3.49 -4.18
C ASP A 74 -1.51 2.54 -3.54
N THR A 75 -1.00 1.53 -2.87
CA THR A 75 -1.79 0.52 -2.15
C THR A 75 -1.55 0.53 -0.65
N ALA A 76 -0.60 1.34 -0.16
CA ALA A 76 -0.22 1.44 1.24
C ALA A 76 0.26 2.86 1.58
N ASN A 77 0.26 3.20 2.86
CA ASN A 77 0.81 4.45 3.34
C ASN A 77 2.34 4.38 3.47
N TYR A 78 2.99 5.54 3.27
CA TYR A 78 4.41 5.69 3.56
C TYR A 78 4.74 5.35 5.01
N GLU A 79 5.90 4.74 5.20
CA GLU A 79 6.42 4.42 6.53
C GLU A 79 7.92 4.77 6.60
N PRO A 80 8.35 5.54 7.61
CA PRO A 80 9.77 5.74 7.87
C PRO A 80 10.48 4.42 8.21
N ARG A 81 11.71 4.25 7.73
CA ARG A 81 12.48 3.00 7.97
C ARG A 81 12.88 2.79 9.43
N ASP A 82 13.07 3.86 10.17
CA ASP A 82 13.60 3.88 11.54
C ASP A 82 12.52 3.76 12.62
N VAL A 83 11.25 3.97 12.27
CA VAL A 83 10.13 3.89 13.22
C VAL A 83 8.88 3.30 12.57
N ALA A 84 8.22 2.39 13.29
CA ALA A 84 6.92 1.87 12.86
C ALA A 84 5.86 2.95 13.13
N HIS A 85 5.38 3.59 12.07
CA HIS A 85 4.39 4.66 12.16
C HIS A 85 3.57 4.74 10.88
N PHE A 86 2.39 4.13 10.91
CA PHE A 86 1.51 4.00 9.77
C PHE A 86 0.49 5.15 9.73
N GLU A 87 0.68 6.11 8.82
CA GLU A 87 -0.26 7.20 8.58
C GLU A 87 -0.07 7.82 7.19
N TYR A 88 -1.14 8.40 6.66
CA TYR A 88 -1.13 9.07 5.37
C TYR A 88 -0.71 10.55 5.40
N SER A 89 -0.39 11.12 6.54
CA SER A 89 -0.01 12.54 6.65
C SER A 89 1.16 12.93 5.74
N TRP A 90 2.11 12.01 5.56
CA TRP A 90 3.27 12.18 4.69
C TRP A 90 2.87 12.37 3.22
N GLN A 91 2.01 11.51 2.70
CA GLN A 91 1.53 11.61 1.32
C GLN A 91 0.52 12.74 1.16
N TRP A 92 -0.35 13.01 2.15
CA TRP A 92 -1.25 14.15 2.14
C TRP A 92 -0.53 15.51 2.10
N ALA A 93 0.70 15.61 2.60
CA ALA A 93 1.52 16.81 2.48
C ALA A 93 1.85 17.16 1.01
N TYR A 94 1.72 16.22 0.09
CA TYR A 94 1.91 16.44 -1.35
C TYR A 94 0.68 17.04 -2.05
N ARG A 95 -0.46 17.14 -1.40
CA ARG A 95 -1.75 17.53 -1.99
C ARG A 95 -1.64 18.78 -2.85
N GLU A 96 -1.18 19.90 -2.26
CA GLU A 96 -1.11 21.16 -2.99
C GLU A 96 -0.16 21.11 -4.19
N ARG A 97 0.90 20.31 -4.10
CA ARG A 97 1.87 20.15 -5.20
C ARG A 97 1.23 19.42 -6.38
N PHE A 98 0.47 18.35 -6.13
CA PHE A 98 -0.28 17.61 -7.16
C PHE A 98 -1.40 18.47 -7.74
N GLU A 99 -2.18 19.19 -6.92
CA GLU A 99 -3.22 20.11 -7.37
C GLU A 99 -2.66 21.21 -8.29
N LYS A 100 -1.56 21.84 -7.90
CA LYS A 100 -0.90 22.89 -8.72
C LYS A 100 -0.35 22.35 -10.04
N ALA A 101 0.10 21.10 -10.05
CA ALA A 101 0.59 20.42 -11.25
C ALA A 101 -0.55 19.89 -12.14
N GLY A 102 -1.80 19.93 -11.71
CA GLY A 102 -2.94 19.34 -12.43
C GLY A 102 -2.87 17.82 -12.47
N LEU A 103 -2.21 17.20 -11.51
CA LEU A 103 -2.02 15.76 -11.41
C LEU A 103 -2.93 15.14 -10.36
N THR A 104 -3.24 13.86 -10.55
CA THR A 104 -4.02 13.06 -9.61
C THR A 104 -3.12 12.10 -8.84
N ALA A 105 -3.27 12.08 -7.51
CA ALA A 105 -2.74 11.04 -6.65
C ALA A 105 -3.89 10.30 -5.97
N ILE A 106 -3.95 8.98 -6.12
CA ILE A 106 -4.95 8.11 -5.47
C ILE A 106 -4.20 7.29 -4.43
N LEU A 107 -4.54 7.50 -3.17
CA LEU A 107 -3.87 6.88 -2.04
C LEU A 107 -4.70 5.73 -1.47
N GLY A 108 -4.03 4.67 -1.03
CA GLY A 108 -4.66 3.58 -0.31
C GLY A 108 -5.59 2.71 -1.15
N CYS A 109 -5.24 2.44 -2.40
CA CYS A 109 -5.99 1.55 -3.29
C CYS A 109 -5.64 0.07 -3.09
N GLY A 110 -5.32 -0.33 -1.85
CA GLY A 110 -5.06 -1.70 -1.46
C GLY A 110 -6.30 -2.43 -0.97
N PHE A 111 -6.08 -3.42 -0.12
CA PHE A 111 -7.15 -4.13 0.56
C PHE A 111 -7.55 -3.41 1.85
N ASP A 112 -6.57 -3.17 2.73
CA ASP A 112 -6.71 -2.43 3.97
C ASP A 112 -5.41 -1.62 4.21
N PRO A 113 -5.41 -0.36 3.80
CA PRO A 113 -6.52 0.48 3.31
C PRO A 113 -6.93 0.23 1.84
N GLY A 114 -8.21 0.49 1.56
CA GLY A 114 -8.78 0.49 0.21
C GLY A 114 -10.14 -0.16 0.15
N VAL A 115 -10.22 -1.46 -0.12
CA VAL A 115 -11.47 -2.22 -0.26
C VAL A 115 -12.32 -2.13 1.01
N SER A 116 -11.73 -2.21 2.19
CA SER A 116 -12.40 -2.03 3.49
C SER A 116 -13.11 -0.68 3.59
N GLY A 117 -12.48 0.40 3.16
CA GLY A 117 -13.07 1.73 3.11
C GLY A 117 -14.23 1.82 2.11
N VAL A 118 -14.10 1.21 0.93
CA VAL A 118 -15.16 1.16 -0.08
C VAL A 118 -16.37 0.39 0.44
N PHE A 119 -16.18 -0.77 1.07
CA PHE A 119 -17.27 -1.55 1.65
C PHE A 119 -17.98 -0.79 2.78
N THR A 120 -17.22 -0.10 3.63
CA THR A 120 -17.77 0.75 4.67
C THR A 120 -18.64 1.87 4.09
N ALA A 121 -18.14 2.60 3.12
CA ALA A 121 -18.89 3.69 2.47
C ALA A 121 -20.13 3.17 1.73
N TYR A 122 -20.02 2.03 1.06
CA TYR A 122 -21.13 1.40 0.37
C TYR A 122 -22.21 0.95 1.35
N ALA A 123 -21.83 0.30 2.44
CA ALA A 123 -22.77 -0.13 3.49
C ALA A 123 -23.48 1.05 4.15
N ALA A 124 -22.72 2.11 4.50
CA ALA A 124 -23.31 3.34 5.05
C ALA A 124 -24.33 3.97 4.11
N LYS A 125 -24.03 3.98 2.79
CA LYS A 125 -24.92 4.60 1.80
C LYS A 125 -26.19 3.80 1.51
N HIS A 126 -26.11 2.46 1.53
CA HIS A 126 -27.15 1.61 0.96
C HIS A 126 -27.89 0.75 1.97
N TYR A 127 -27.30 0.44 3.13
CA TYR A 127 -27.88 -0.54 4.06
C TYR A 127 -28.17 0.01 5.44
N PHE A 128 -27.50 1.08 5.87
CA PHE A 128 -27.64 1.57 7.25
C PHE A 128 -28.05 3.05 7.27
N SER A 129 -29.03 3.38 8.11
CA SER A 129 -29.38 4.77 8.41
C SER A 129 -28.39 5.40 9.40
N GLU A 130 -27.72 4.58 10.20
CA GLU A 130 -26.74 4.97 11.21
C GLU A 130 -25.73 3.83 11.40
N MET A 131 -24.45 4.15 11.43
CA MET A 131 -23.39 3.22 11.85
C MET A 131 -22.97 3.55 13.28
N ARG A 132 -23.14 2.61 14.19
CA ARG A 132 -22.79 2.75 15.61
C ARG A 132 -21.42 2.18 15.90
N THR A 133 -21.06 1.11 15.24
CA THR A 133 -19.75 0.45 15.34
C THR A 133 -19.25 0.08 13.97
N LEU A 134 -17.95 0.09 13.80
CA LEU A 134 -17.25 -0.44 12.64
C LEU A 134 -16.02 -1.20 13.14
N ASP A 135 -16.02 -2.50 12.92
CA ASP A 135 -14.87 -3.36 13.20
C ASP A 135 -14.40 -3.96 11.87
N ILE A 136 -13.13 -3.77 11.56
CA ILE A 136 -12.48 -4.36 10.40
C ILE A 136 -11.59 -5.46 10.92
N VAL A 137 -11.86 -6.68 10.48
CA VAL A 137 -11.09 -7.87 10.87
C VAL A 137 -10.75 -8.65 9.63
N ASP A 138 -9.49 -8.91 9.45
CA ASP A 138 -9.00 -9.80 8.42
C ASP A 138 -8.34 -11.05 9.02
N CYS A 139 -8.32 -12.11 8.26
CA CYS A 139 -7.63 -13.33 8.64
C CYS A 139 -7.03 -14.00 7.41
N ASN A 140 -5.88 -14.63 7.61
CA ASN A 140 -5.23 -15.42 6.59
C ASN A 140 -5.61 -16.90 6.75
N ALA A 141 -6.42 -17.42 5.83
CA ALA A 141 -6.80 -18.82 5.76
C ALA A 141 -5.85 -19.67 4.89
N GLY A 142 -4.74 -19.11 4.43
CA GLY A 142 -3.74 -19.80 3.63
C GLY A 142 -3.01 -20.89 4.42
N ASN A 143 -2.65 -21.96 3.74
CA ASN A 143 -1.83 -23.04 4.30
C ASN A 143 -0.54 -23.19 3.49
N HIS A 144 0.58 -22.90 4.12
CA HIS A 144 1.92 -23.01 3.52
C HIS A 144 2.65 -24.30 3.90
N GLY A 145 1.99 -25.24 4.58
CA GLY A 145 2.60 -26.47 5.08
C GLY A 145 3.66 -26.23 6.18
N LYS A 146 3.65 -25.09 6.85
CA LYS A 146 4.56 -24.70 7.93
C LYS A 146 3.77 -24.32 9.17
N ALA A 147 4.39 -24.49 10.36
CA ALA A 147 3.76 -24.12 11.63
C ALA A 147 3.49 -22.62 11.75
N PHE A 148 4.33 -21.80 11.13
CA PHE A 148 4.14 -20.35 11.00
C PHE A 148 4.57 -19.89 9.61
N ALA A 149 3.73 -19.13 8.96
CA ALA A 149 4.04 -18.46 7.69
C ALA A 149 3.14 -17.25 7.50
N THR A 150 3.62 -16.27 6.76
CA THR A 150 2.84 -15.11 6.33
C THR A 150 2.87 -15.00 4.81
N ASN A 151 1.78 -14.53 4.21
CA ASN A 151 1.69 -14.22 2.77
C ASN A 151 2.24 -12.84 2.44
N PHE A 152 2.55 -12.06 3.44
CA PHE A 152 2.99 -10.68 3.32
C PHE A 152 4.45 -10.53 3.78
N ASN A 153 5.03 -9.34 3.60
CA ASN A 153 6.37 -9.06 4.08
C ASN A 153 6.45 -9.25 5.62
N PRO A 154 7.29 -10.15 6.14
CA PRO A 154 7.34 -10.44 7.57
C PRO A 154 7.77 -9.23 8.42
N GLU A 155 8.61 -8.36 7.88
CA GLU A 155 9.04 -7.14 8.55
C GLU A 155 7.85 -6.20 8.76
N ILE A 156 7.05 -5.97 7.72
CA ILE A 156 5.87 -5.10 7.82
C ILE A 156 4.87 -5.67 8.84
N ASN A 157 4.60 -6.98 8.83
CA ASN A 157 3.72 -7.59 9.83
C ASN A 157 4.24 -7.39 11.27
N ILE A 158 5.56 -7.49 11.49
CA ILE A 158 6.15 -7.23 12.81
C ILE A 158 5.98 -5.76 13.18
N ARG A 159 6.20 -4.84 12.25
CA ARG A 159 6.04 -3.41 12.48
C ARG A 159 4.60 -3.05 12.81
N GLU A 160 3.62 -3.63 12.10
CA GLU A 160 2.19 -3.45 12.38
C GLU A 160 1.81 -3.81 13.82
N ILE A 161 2.26 -4.96 14.33
CA ILE A 161 1.91 -5.40 15.68
C ILE A 161 2.75 -4.74 16.79
N THR A 162 3.86 -4.10 16.45
CA THR A 162 4.74 -3.42 17.42
C THR A 162 4.51 -1.93 17.53
N GLN A 163 3.74 -1.33 16.63
CA GLN A 163 3.35 0.06 16.73
C GLN A 163 2.22 0.27 17.75
N ARG A 164 2.02 1.51 18.16
CA ARG A 164 0.85 1.89 18.97
C ARG A 164 -0.42 1.79 18.15
N GLY A 165 -1.44 1.17 18.72
CA GLY A 165 -2.77 1.09 18.13
C GLY A 165 -3.54 2.42 18.26
N ARG A 166 -4.54 2.62 17.39
CA ARG A 166 -5.51 3.72 17.50
C ARG A 166 -6.90 3.21 17.14
N TYR A 167 -7.88 3.65 17.89
CA TYR A 167 -9.28 3.43 17.57
C TYR A 167 -10.10 4.68 17.90
N TYR A 168 -11.25 4.81 17.24
CA TYR A 168 -12.15 5.93 17.46
C TYR A 168 -13.29 5.51 18.37
N LYS A 169 -13.56 6.28 19.44
CA LYS A 169 -14.65 6.01 20.36
C LYS A 169 -15.15 7.29 21.00
N ASP A 170 -16.48 7.42 21.12
CA ASP A 170 -17.14 8.56 21.79
C ASP A 170 -16.72 9.93 21.24
N GLY A 171 -16.41 10.04 19.95
CA GLY A 171 -16.01 11.28 19.31
C GLY A 171 -14.50 11.57 19.33
N GLU A 172 -13.68 10.68 19.89
CA GLU A 172 -12.25 10.90 20.07
C GLU A 172 -11.40 9.74 19.56
N TRP A 173 -10.18 10.05 19.12
CA TRP A 173 -9.16 9.07 18.80
C TRP A 173 -8.40 8.66 20.05
N ILE A 174 -8.43 7.39 20.39
CA ILE A 174 -7.76 6.80 21.54
C ILE A 174 -6.55 6.02 21.04
N SER A 175 -5.38 6.30 21.61
CA SER A 175 -4.15 5.55 21.35
C SER A 175 -3.93 4.47 22.41
N THR A 176 -3.45 3.32 22.01
CA THR A 176 -3.12 2.19 22.89
C THR A 176 -1.66 1.79 22.75
N ASP A 177 -1.13 1.12 23.73
CA ASP A 177 0.17 0.47 23.57
C ASP A 177 0.05 -0.76 22.65
N PRO A 178 1.16 -1.21 22.06
CA PRO A 178 1.16 -2.40 21.21
C PRO A 178 0.57 -3.61 21.94
N LEU A 179 -0.25 -4.38 21.25
CA LEU A 179 -0.87 -5.62 21.77
C LEU A 179 -1.64 -5.46 23.09
N GLN A 180 -2.06 -4.24 23.43
CA GLN A 180 -2.72 -3.96 24.70
C GLN A 180 -4.12 -4.57 24.78
N PHE A 181 -4.85 -4.59 23.65
CA PHE A 181 -6.18 -5.17 23.57
C PHE A 181 -6.17 -6.37 22.63
N HIS A 182 -6.67 -7.47 23.11
CA HIS A 182 -7.00 -8.63 22.28
C HIS A 182 -8.39 -9.13 22.63
N MET A 183 -9.11 -9.56 21.63
CA MET A 183 -10.45 -10.09 21.77
C MET A 183 -10.55 -11.36 20.94
N PRO A 184 -10.99 -12.49 21.53
CA PRO A 184 -11.28 -13.65 20.72
C PRO A 184 -12.50 -13.36 19.84
N LEU A 185 -12.33 -13.58 18.54
CA LEU A 185 -13.39 -13.42 17.57
C LEU A 185 -13.73 -14.80 17.00
N THR A 186 -15.03 -15.06 16.85
CA THR A 186 -15.51 -16.29 16.20
C THR A 186 -16.38 -15.90 15.02
N TYR A 187 -16.00 -16.39 13.84
CA TYR A 187 -16.77 -16.21 12.61
C TYR A 187 -17.32 -17.54 12.12
N PRO A 188 -18.49 -17.55 11.48
CA PRO A 188 -18.99 -18.75 10.83
C PRO A 188 -18.00 -19.23 9.75
N GLY A 189 -17.53 -20.47 9.89
CA GLY A 189 -16.63 -21.09 8.92
C GLY A 189 -15.13 -20.93 9.20
N ILE A 190 -14.75 -20.35 10.35
CA ILE A 190 -13.35 -20.28 10.81
C ILE A 190 -13.23 -20.97 12.18
#